data_77ef147e3b20b56725608445c428054c
#
_entry.id   77ef147e3b20b56725608445c428054c
#
_cell.length_a   1.000
_cell.length_b   1.000
_cell.length_c   1.000
_cell.angle_alpha   90.00
_cell.angle_beta   90.00
_cell.angle_gamma   90.00
#
_symmetry.space_group_name_H-M   'P 1'
#
loop_
_entity.id
_entity.type
_entity.pdbx_description
1 polymer ?
#
loop_
_entity_poly.entity_id
_entity_poly.type
_entity_poly.pdbx_seq_one_letter_code
_entity_poly.pdbx_strand_id
1 'polypeptide(L)'
;MSELLTFGLEQLNTQLTRIDGCLRELTEEQVWSRLTPQGNSIGNLCVHLAGSEYQHIVSGIGGKPFIRERSQEFSMSGGLTPQELRERLHAVRNQSCEALSRLTEQDLDKRVSLLFKLEDWQEMKGSAARDTEPCVTRSIRGHLMYTIEHYANHTGQIVLLTKWLGGVQ
;
A
#
# COMPACT_ATOMS: atom_id res chain seq x y z
N MET A 1 -12.31 -17.91 8.97
CA MET A 1 -12.13 -16.46 8.70
C MET A 1 -13.51 -15.86 8.57
N SER A 2 -13.75 -14.64 9.08
CA SER A 2 -15.05 -14.00 8.97
C SER A 2 -15.36 -13.59 7.52
N GLU A 3 -16.65 -13.39 7.21
CA GLU A 3 -17.10 -12.95 5.88
C GLU A 3 -16.43 -11.63 5.47
N LEU A 4 -16.31 -10.67 6.41
CA LEU A 4 -15.66 -9.39 6.15
C LEU A 4 -14.17 -9.54 5.80
N LEU A 5 -13.46 -10.44 6.48
CA LEU A 5 -12.04 -10.69 6.20
C LEU A 5 -11.84 -11.36 4.84
N THR A 6 -12.72 -12.32 4.50
CA THR A 6 -12.72 -12.99 3.19
C THR A 6 -12.96 -11.97 2.08
N PHE A 7 -14.03 -11.18 2.20
CA PHE A 7 -14.36 -10.13 1.24
C PHE A 7 -13.22 -9.10 1.11
N GLY A 8 -12.65 -8.67 2.25
CA GLY A 8 -11.55 -7.71 2.24
C GLY A 8 -10.32 -8.21 1.48
N LEU A 9 -9.94 -9.47 1.69
CA LEU A 9 -8.84 -10.10 0.94
C LEU A 9 -9.15 -10.24 -0.55
N GLU A 10 -10.38 -10.58 -0.92
CA GLU A 10 -10.82 -10.64 -2.32
C GLU A 10 -10.71 -9.27 -3.00
N GLN A 11 -11.14 -8.19 -2.32
CA GLN A 11 -10.99 -6.82 -2.84
C GLN A 11 -9.52 -6.44 -3.03
N LEU A 12 -8.67 -6.70 -2.05
CA LEU A 12 -7.24 -6.45 -2.13
C LEU A 12 -6.58 -7.26 -3.26
N ASN A 13 -6.95 -8.52 -3.44
CA ASN A 13 -6.44 -9.38 -4.51
C ASN A 13 -6.91 -8.90 -5.89
N THR A 14 -8.13 -8.40 -5.99
CA THR A 14 -8.65 -7.79 -7.22
C THR A 14 -7.79 -6.59 -7.65
N GLN A 15 -7.44 -5.71 -6.72
CA GLN A 15 -6.57 -4.57 -7.02
C GLN A 15 -5.15 -5.03 -7.42
N LEU A 16 -4.60 -6.01 -6.70
CA LEU A 16 -3.27 -6.54 -7.00
C LEU A 16 -3.22 -7.16 -8.41
N THR A 17 -4.24 -7.91 -8.81
CA THR A 17 -4.35 -8.48 -10.17
C THR A 17 -4.34 -7.39 -11.25
N ARG A 18 -5.02 -6.27 -11.01
CA ARG A 18 -5.02 -5.13 -11.94
C ARG A 18 -3.65 -4.48 -12.05
N ILE A 19 -2.95 -4.30 -10.92
CA ILE A 19 -1.58 -3.77 -10.89
C ILE A 19 -0.63 -4.72 -11.63
N ASP A 20 -0.74 -6.03 -11.39
CA ASP A 20 0.04 -7.06 -12.08
C ASP A 20 -0.13 -6.98 -13.60
N GLY A 21 -1.36 -6.80 -14.07
CA GLY A 21 -1.65 -6.58 -15.48
C GLY A 21 -0.89 -5.38 -16.04
N CYS A 22 -0.95 -4.24 -15.36
CA CYS A 22 -0.23 -3.04 -15.76
C CYS A 22 1.30 -3.25 -15.82
N LEU A 23 1.87 -3.84 -14.77
CA LEU A 23 3.33 -4.03 -14.67
C LEU A 23 3.89 -5.02 -15.71
N ARG A 24 3.08 -5.94 -16.23
CA ARG A 24 3.50 -6.86 -17.31
C ARG A 24 3.68 -6.18 -18.65
N GLU A 25 2.99 -5.08 -18.89
CA GLU A 25 2.98 -4.35 -20.15
C GLU A 25 4.03 -3.24 -20.23
N LEU A 26 4.73 -2.96 -19.12
CA LEU A 26 5.63 -1.82 -18.99
C LEU A 26 7.10 -2.23 -18.91
N THR A 27 7.96 -1.41 -19.51
CA THR A 27 9.41 -1.48 -19.31
C THR A 27 9.81 -0.84 -17.98
N GLU A 28 11.03 -1.11 -17.52
CA GLU A 28 11.58 -0.47 -16.32
C GLU A 28 11.61 1.06 -16.46
N GLU A 29 12.01 1.60 -17.62
CA GLU A 29 12.00 3.04 -17.89
C GLU A 29 10.60 3.65 -17.76
N GLN A 30 9.58 2.98 -18.33
CA GLN A 30 8.19 3.42 -18.24
C GLN A 30 7.68 3.41 -16.80
N VAL A 31 7.99 2.37 -16.03
CA VAL A 31 7.54 2.22 -14.63
C VAL A 31 8.07 3.36 -13.75
N TRP A 32 9.28 3.85 -14.01
CA TRP A 32 9.88 4.95 -13.24
C TRP A 32 9.67 6.34 -13.88
N SER A 33 9.05 6.40 -15.05
CA SER A 33 8.69 7.67 -15.69
C SER A 33 7.65 8.43 -14.88
N ARG A 34 7.80 9.76 -14.80
CA ARG A 34 6.87 10.67 -14.13
C ARG A 34 6.22 11.59 -15.16
N LEU A 35 4.90 11.75 -15.14
CA LEU A 35 4.20 12.67 -16.04
C LEU A 35 4.52 14.13 -15.75
N THR A 36 4.76 14.47 -14.49
CA THR A 36 5.18 15.79 -14.04
C THR A 36 6.32 15.66 -13.03
N PRO A 37 7.19 16.67 -12.90
CA PRO A 37 8.31 16.61 -11.94
C PRO A 37 7.87 16.34 -10.49
N GLN A 38 6.67 16.77 -10.11
CA GLN A 38 6.11 16.58 -8.76
C GLN A 38 5.23 15.34 -8.65
N GLY A 39 4.95 14.66 -9.76
CA GLY A 39 4.10 13.46 -9.79
C GLY A 39 4.83 12.21 -9.33
N ASN A 40 4.07 11.21 -8.95
CA ASN A 40 4.60 9.89 -8.64
C ASN A 40 4.67 9.04 -9.91
N SER A 41 5.73 8.23 -10.02
CA SER A 41 5.81 7.17 -11.01
C SER A 41 4.97 5.95 -10.56
N ILE A 42 4.71 5.03 -11.49
CA ILE A 42 4.08 3.74 -11.18
C ILE A 42 4.93 2.98 -10.15
N GLY A 43 6.26 3.00 -10.28
CA GLY A 43 7.17 2.38 -9.32
C GLY A 43 7.01 2.95 -7.91
N ASN A 44 6.94 4.29 -7.76
CA ASN A 44 6.70 4.93 -6.47
C ASN A 44 5.37 4.45 -5.85
N LEU A 45 4.30 4.39 -6.64
CA LEU A 45 2.98 3.95 -6.16
C LEU A 45 2.98 2.48 -5.73
N CYS A 46 3.67 1.60 -6.47
CA CYS A 46 3.80 0.19 -6.10
C CYS A 46 4.58 0.00 -4.79
N VAL A 47 5.73 0.68 -4.63
CA VAL A 47 6.51 0.63 -3.39
C VAL A 47 5.71 1.20 -2.23
N HIS A 48 4.99 2.31 -2.46
CA HIS A 48 4.11 2.93 -1.48
C HIS A 48 2.96 2.02 -1.03
N LEU A 49 2.30 1.33 -1.95
CA LEU A 49 1.24 0.37 -1.63
C LEU A 49 1.76 -0.79 -0.80
N ALA A 50 2.89 -1.39 -1.19
CA ALA A 50 3.53 -2.46 -0.43
C ALA A 50 3.90 -2.00 0.99
N GLY A 51 4.52 -0.82 1.13
CA GLY A 51 4.88 -0.24 2.44
C GLY A 51 3.65 0.06 3.31
N SER A 52 2.58 0.58 2.70
CA SER A 52 1.34 0.90 3.40
C SER A 52 0.61 -0.36 3.89
N GLU A 53 0.45 -1.38 3.03
CA GLU A 53 -0.14 -2.67 3.42
C GLU A 53 0.66 -3.35 4.52
N TYR A 54 1.99 -3.36 4.40
CA TYR A 54 2.86 -3.89 5.45
C TYR A 54 2.61 -3.19 6.78
N GLN A 55 2.59 -1.86 6.80
CA GLN A 55 2.37 -1.07 8.02
C GLN A 55 1.01 -1.35 8.66
N HIS A 56 -0.06 -1.33 7.85
CA HIS A 56 -1.42 -1.46 8.38
C HIS A 56 -1.77 -2.88 8.78
N ILE A 57 -1.41 -3.87 7.96
CA ILE A 57 -1.83 -5.25 8.17
C ILE A 57 -0.71 -6.09 8.80
N VAL A 58 0.46 -6.13 8.19
CA VAL A 58 1.53 -7.05 8.64
C VAL A 58 2.12 -6.60 9.97
N SER A 59 2.47 -5.33 10.09
CA SER A 59 3.02 -4.76 11.32
C SER A 59 1.91 -4.46 12.34
N GLY A 60 0.90 -3.67 11.96
CA GLY A 60 -0.14 -3.22 12.87
C GLY A 60 -1.02 -4.34 13.39
N ILE A 61 -1.67 -5.08 12.51
CA ILE A 61 -2.59 -6.16 12.89
C ILE A 61 -1.81 -7.43 13.26
N GLY A 62 -0.80 -7.78 12.45
CA GLY A 62 -0.02 -9.02 12.62
C GLY A 62 1.10 -8.94 13.65
N GLY A 63 1.40 -7.76 14.19
CA GLY A 63 2.42 -7.56 15.25
C GLY A 63 3.87 -7.73 14.77
N LYS A 64 4.14 -7.67 13.46
CA LYS A 64 5.51 -7.72 12.94
C LYS A 64 6.23 -6.38 13.20
N PRO A 65 7.58 -6.35 13.25
CA PRO A 65 8.32 -5.11 13.43
C PRO A 65 7.98 -4.04 12.37
N PHE A 66 7.93 -2.79 12.78
CA PHE A 66 7.76 -1.66 11.88
C PHE A 66 9.10 -1.36 11.17
N ILE A 67 9.13 -1.53 9.85
CA ILE A 67 10.35 -1.37 9.03
C ILE A 67 10.18 -0.39 7.86
N ARG A 68 9.06 0.35 7.81
CA ARG A 68 8.73 1.23 6.68
C ARG A 68 9.58 2.50 6.67
N GLU A 69 10.08 2.85 5.49
CA GLU A 69 10.78 4.11 5.19
C GLU A 69 9.97 4.90 4.15
N ARG A 70 8.90 5.59 4.61
CA ARG A 70 7.91 6.22 3.72
C ARG A 70 8.53 7.28 2.79
N SER A 71 9.43 8.11 3.28
CA SER A 71 10.10 9.15 2.49
C SER A 71 10.87 8.58 1.30
N GLN A 72 11.46 7.38 1.45
CA GLN A 72 12.18 6.71 0.36
C GLN A 72 11.23 6.23 -0.73
N GLU A 73 9.99 5.86 -0.41
CA GLU A 73 9.01 5.36 -1.38
C GLU A 73 8.77 6.37 -2.53
N PHE A 74 8.79 7.65 -2.23
CA PHE A 74 8.52 8.73 -3.18
C PHE A 74 9.79 9.36 -3.79
N SER A 75 10.94 9.20 -3.14
CA SER A 75 12.22 9.70 -3.65
C SER A 75 12.87 8.76 -4.67
N MET A 76 12.49 7.48 -4.70
CA MET A 76 13.01 6.53 -5.68
C MET A 76 12.71 6.96 -7.12
N SER A 77 13.71 6.80 -8.01
CA SER A 77 13.62 7.08 -9.44
C SER A 77 14.06 5.88 -10.31
N GLY A 78 14.19 4.70 -9.70
CA GLY A 78 14.65 3.46 -10.33
C GLY A 78 15.03 2.41 -9.30
N GLY A 79 15.73 1.36 -9.74
CA GLY A 79 16.34 0.35 -8.87
C GLY A 79 15.48 -0.90 -8.63
N LEU A 80 14.27 -0.95 -9.19
CA LEU A 80 13.43 -2.16 -9.21
C LEU A 80 12.80 -2.31 -10.61
N THR A 81 12.94 -3.48 -11.17
CA THR A 81 12.24 -3.89 -12.40
C THR A 81 10.72 -4.05 -12.15
N PRO A 82 9.89 -4.05 -13.20
CA PRO A 82 8.47 -4.37 -13.05
C PRO A 82 8.23 -5.73 -12.37
N GLN A 83 9.07 -6.71 -12.64
CA GLN A 83 8.97 -8.03 -12.02
C GLN A 83 9.25 -7.97 -10.51
N GLU A 84 10.30 -7.28 -10.07
CA GLU A 84 10.66 -7.12 -8.65
C GLU A 84 9.59 -6.33 -7.88
N LEU A 85 8.97 -5.32 -8.52
CA LEU A 85 7.82 -4.61 -7.94
C LEU A 85 6.63 -5.55 -7.71
N ARG A 86 6.32 -6.43 -8.67
CA ARG A 86 5.28 -7.45 -8.52
C ARG A 86 5.62 -8.42 -7.38
N GLU A 87 6.82 -8.95 -7.35
CA GLU A 87 7.28 -9.86 -6.30
C GLU A 87 7.16 -9.23 -4.92
N ARG A 88 7.54 -7.96 -4.79
CA ARG A 88 7.43 -7.20 -3.54
C ARG A 88 5.97 -7.06 -3.09
N LEU A 89 5.05 -6.70 -3.98
CA LEU A 89 3.62 -6.60 -3.68
C LEU A 89 3.04 -7.95 -3.25
N HIS A 90 3.36 -9.02 -3.97
CA HIS A 90 2.91 -10.37 -3.62
C HIS A 90 3.49 -10.88 -2.30
N ALA A 91 4.76 -10.58 -2.01
CA ALA A 91 5.39 -10.97 -0.74
C ALA A 91 4.69 -10.33 0.47
N VAL A 92 4.33 -9.04 0.37
CA VAL A 92 3.57 -8.35 1.43
C VAL A 92 2.15 -8.91 1.52
N ARG A 93 1.46 -9.13 0.40
CA ARG A 93 0.12 -9.71 0.36
C ARG A 93 0.08 -11.09 1.03
N ASN A 94 1.05 -11.95 0.80
CA ASN A 94 1.12 -13.26 1.45
C ASN A 94 1.24 -13.13 2.98
N GLN A 95 2.05 -12.19 3.47
CA GLN A 95 2.15 -11.90 4.89
C GLN A 95 0.84 -11.33 5.46
N SER A 96 0.15 -10.48 4.69
CA SER A 96 -1.16 -9.95 5.07
C SER A 96 -2.21 -11.06 5.16
N CYS A 97 -2.24 -11.99 4.21
CA CYS A 97 -3.11 -13.16 4.25
C CYS A 97 -2.84 -14.01 5.50
N GLU A 98 -1.57 -14.23 5.83
CA GLU A 98 -1.19 -14.97 7.05
C GLU A 98 -1.66 -14.25 8.32
N ALA A 99 -1.47 -12.93 8.42
CA ALA A 99 -1.91 -12.15 9.57
C ALA A 99 -3.43 -12.17 9.74
N LEU A 100 -4.17 -11.96 8.65
CA LEU A 100 -5.64 -11.90 8.67
C LEU A 100 -6.29 -13.29 8.88
N SER A 101 -5.65 -14.38 8.42
CA SER A 101 -6.19 -15.73 8.58
C SER A 101 -6.28 -16.21 10.05
N ARG A 102 -5.53 -15.56 10.93
CA ARG A 102 -5.52 -15.87 12.38
C ARG A 102 -6.65 -15.18 13.14
N LEU A 103 -7.40 -14.28 12.50
CA LEU A 103 -8.43 -13.46 13.13
C LEU A 103 -9.81 -14.13 13.04
N THR A 104 -10.62 -13.82 14.05
CA THR A 104 -12.04 -14.15 14.13
C THR A 104 -12.89 -12.89 14.04
N GLU A 105 -14.21 -13.04 13.92
CA GLU A 105 -15.15 -11.92 13.96
C GLU A 105 -15.01 -11.06 15.23
N GLN A 106 -14.71 -11.70 16.37
CA GLN A 106 -14.57 -11.03 17.67
C GLN A 106 -13.33 -10.12 17.74
N ASP A 107 -12.36 -10.31 16.85
CA ASP A 107 -11.14 -9.51 16.82
C ASP A 107 -11.34 -8.18 16.06
N LEU A 108 -12.35 -8.10 15.19
CA LEU A 108 -12.50 -7.01 14.22
C LEU A 108 -12.65 -5.61 14.85
N ASP A 109 -13.19 -5.55 16.07
CA ASP A 109 -13.39 -4.27 16.79
C ASP A 109 -12.21 -3.92 17.72
N LYS A 110 -11.22 -4.82 17.86
CA LYS A 110 -10.00 -4.51 18.63
C LYS A 110 -9.28 -3.33 18.01
N ARG A 111 -8.82 -2.42 18.88
CA ARG A 111 -8.12 -1.19 18.48
C ARG A 111 -6.63 -1.50 18.27
N VAL A 112 -6.10 -1.00 17.15
CA VAL A 112 -4.69 -1.08 16.79
C VAL A 112 -4.18 0.32 16.54
N SER A 113 -3.06 0.67 17.17
CA SER A 113 -2.38 1.95 17.01
C SER A 113 -1.15 1.77 16.14
N LEU A 114 -1.05 2.58 15.08
CA LEU A 114 0.12 2.65 14.22
C LEU A 114 0.89 3.91 14.55
N LEU A 115 2.16 3.72 14.91
CA LEU A 115 3.09 4.84 15.08
C LEU A 115 3.72 5.19 13.73
N PHE A 116 3.99 6.48 13.54
CA PHE A 116 4.69 7.01 12.38
C PHE A 116 5.98 7.66 12.83
N LYS A 117 6.97 7.73 11.94
CA LYS A 117 8.11 8.62 12.17
C LYS A 117 7.61 10.07 12.17
N LEU A 118 8.17 10.90 13.02
CA LEU A 118 7.71 12.30 13.14
C LEU A 118 7.82 13.06 11.81
N GLU A 119 8.86 12.80 11.05
CA GLU A 119 9.10 13.41 9.73
C GLU A 119 7.99 13.03 8.74
N ASP A 120 7.67 11.73 8.63
CA ASP A 120 6.58 11.23 7.78
C ASP A 120 5.21 11.80 8.20
N TRP A 121 5.00 11.93 9.53
CA TRP A 121 3.77 12.50 10.06
C TRP A 121 3.61 13.99 9.71
N GLN A 122 4.69 14.75 9.82
CA GLN A 122 4.70 16.17 9.45
C GLN A 122 4.44 16.37 7.96
N GLU A 123 5.04 15.55 7.10
CA GLU A 123 4.78 15.57 5.66
C GLU A 123 3.31 15.24 5.33
N MET A 124 2.74 14.23 5.98
CA MET A 124 1.35 13.78 5.74
C MET A 124 0.31 14.79 6.24
N LYS A 125 0.56 15.45 7.36
CA LYS A 125 -0.40 16.30 8.08
C LYS A 125 -0.15 17.78 7.90
N GLY A 126 1.03 18.18 7.42
CA GLY A 126 1.38 19.59 7.31
C GLY A 126 1.24 20.34 8.65
N SER A 127 0.56 21.47 8.65
CA SER A 127 0.34 22.28 9.86
C SER A 127 -0.43 21.55 10.96
N ALA A 128 -1.30 20.60 10.62
CA ALA A 128 -2.07 19.81 11.61
C ALA A 128 -1.21 18.80 12.39
N ALA A 129 0.04 18.55 11.97
CA ALA A 129 0.96 17.67 12.69
C ALA A 129 1.45 18.25 14.02
N ARG A 130 1.41 19.57 14.20
CA ARG A 130 2.03 20.26 15.34
C ARG A 130 1.41 19.91 16.68
N ASP A 131 0.10 19.67 16.69
CA ASP A 131 -0.69 19.45 17.90
C ASP A 131 -1.19 17.99 18.03
N THR A 132 -0.66 17.07 17.22
CA THR A 132 -1.11 15.68 17.21
C THR A 132 0.07 14.71 17.36
N GLU A 133 -0.13 13.67 18.15
CA GLU A 133 0.83 12.57 18.21
C GLU A 133 0.94 11.86 16.84
N PRO A 134 2.16 11.42 16.46
CA PRO A 134 2.38 10.70 15.20
C PRO A 134 1.80 9.26 15.28
N CYS A 135 0.51 9.18 15.51
CA CYS A 135 -0.22 7.94 15.75
C CYS A 135 -1.59 7.94 15.07
N VAL A 136 -1.96 6.82 14.50
CA VAL A 136 -3.32 6.55 14.00
C VAL A 136 -3.86 5.31 14.67
N THR A 137 -4.97 5.46 15.40
CA THR A 137 -5.65 4.35 16.06
C THR A 137 -6.99 4.06 15.35
N ARG A 138 -7.14 2.83 14.84
CA ARG A 138 -8.36 2.31 14.23
C ARG A 138 -8.67 0.92 14.79
N SER A 139 -9.91 0.45 14.58
CA SER A 139 -10.22 -0.98 14.74
C SER A 139 -9.54 -1.79 13.64
N ILE A 140 -9.40 -3.11 13.84
CA ILE A 140 -8.87 -4.02 12.80
C ILE A 140 -9.68 -3.89 11.51
N ARG A 141 -11.04 -3.89 11.61
CA ARG A 141 -11.88 -3.64 10.43
C ARG A 141 -11.60 -2.27 9.79
N GLY A 142 -11.35 -1.25 10.60
CA GLY A 142 -11.02 0.09 10.12
C GLY A 142 -9.68 0.15 9.37
N HIS A 143 -8.66 -0.59 9.82
CA HIS A 143 -7.39 -0.73 9.09
C HIS A 143 -7.57 -1.49 7.79
N LEU A 144 -8.36 -2.56 7.77
CA LEU A 144 -8.67 -3.32 6.56
C LEU A 144 -9.38 -2.46 5.52
N MET A 145 -10.46 -1.76 5.92
CA MET A 145 -11.21 -0.86 5.03
C MET A 145 -10.32 0.24 4.46
N TYR A 146 -9.52 0.88 5.29
CA TYR A 146 -8.54 1.88 4.85
C TYR A 146 -7.56 1.30 3.81
N THR A 147 -7.05 0.10 4.04
CA THR A 147 -6.09 -0.53 3.11
C THR A 147 -6.76 -0.82 1.76
N ILE A 148 -8.01 -1.29 1.76
CA ILE A 148 -8.79 -1.52 0.52
C ILE A 148 -9.00 -0.22 -0.25
N GLU A 149 -9.46 0.84 0.43
CA GLU A 149 -9.67 2.16 -0.18
C GLU A 149 -8.36 2.71 -0.76
N HIS A 150 -7.28 2.62 -0.02
CA HIS A 150 -5.95 3.07 -0.42
C HIS A 150 -5.45 2.33 -1.66
N TYR A 151 -5.62 1.00 -1.70
CA TYR A 151 -5.30 0.20 -2.88
C TYR A 151 -6.15 0.61 -4.08
N ALA A 152 -7.47 0.74 -3.92
CA ALA A 152 -8.36 1.11 -5.01
C ALA A 152 -8.00 2.47 -5.61
N ASN A 153 -7.67 3.46 -4.76
CA ASN A 153 -7.25 4.79 -5.18
C ASN A 153 -5.97 4.74 -6.03
N HIS A 154 -4.90 4.13 -5.52
CA HIS A 154 -3.63 4.07 -6.23
C HIS A 154 -3.64 3.11 -7.42
N THR A 155 -4.42 2.04 -7.38
CA THR A 155 -4.64 1.18 -8.57
C THR A 155 -5.27 1.97 -9.71
N GLY A 156 -6.23 2.84 -9.42
CA GLY A 156 -6.80 3.74 -10.42
C GLY A 156 -5.76 4.66 -11.07
N GLN A 157 -4.85 5.22 -10.26
CA GLN A 157 -3.73 6.04 -10.73
C GLN A 157 -2.75 5.21 -11.57
N ILE A 158 -2.36 4.02 -11.14
CA ILE A 158 -1.46 3.12 -11.89
C ILE A 158 -2.07 2.77 -13.25
N VAL A 159 -3.34 2.38 -13.30
CA VAL A 159 -4.04 2.07 -14.56
C VAL A 159 -4.07 3.28 -15.50
N LEU A 160 -4.35 4.47 -14.97
CA LEU A 160 -4.35 5.70 -15.76
C LEU A 160 -2.97 6.01 -16.33
N LEU A 161 -1.92 5.94 -15.50
CA LEU A 161 -0.54 6.16 -15.90
C LEU A 161 -0.10 5.13 -16.96
N THR A 162 -0.45 3.86 -16.78
CA THR A 162 -0.14 2.78 -17.73
C THR A 162 -0.73 3.08 -19.13
N LYS A 163 -2.01 3.46 -19.17
CA LYS A 163 -2.66 3.85 -20.45
C LYS A 163 -1.99 5.06 -21.10
N TRP A 164 -1.61 6.04 -20.30
CA TRP A 164 -0.90 7.22 -20.79
C TRP A 164 0.46 6.88 -21.40
N LEU A 165 1.18 5.92 -20.79
CA LEU A 165 2.48 5.45 -21.28
C LEU A 165 2.37 4.49 -22.48
N GLY A 166 1.17 4.25 -23.01
CA GLY A 166 0.93 3.37 -24.16
C GLY A 166 0.88 1.89 -23.83
N GLY A 167 0.78 1.53 -22.56
CA GLY A 167 0.48 0.18 -22.11
C GLY A 167 -1.02 -0.07 -22.05
N VAL A 168 -1.44 -1.32 -22.18
CA VAL A 168 -2.82 -1.86 -22.12
C VAL A 168 -3.88 -1.01 -22.83
N GLN A 169 -4.32 -1.50 -23.93
CA GLN A 169 -5.55 -1.05 -24.58
C GLN A 169 -6.81 -1.55 -23.87
#